data_78c1ee7de5ac24a922b2a70f2245d605
#
_entry.id   78c1ee7de5ac24a922b2a70f2245d605
#
_cell.length_a   1.000
_cell.length_b   1.000
_cell.length_c   1.000
_cell.angle_alpha   90.00
_cell.angle_beta   90.00
_cell.angle_gamma   90.00
#
_symmetry.space_group_name_H-M   'P 1'
#
loop_
_entity.id
_entity.type
_entity.pdbx_description
1 polymer ?
#
loop_
_entity_poly.entity_id
_entity_poly.type
_entity_poly.pdbx_seq_one_letter_code
_entity_poly.pdbx_strand_id
1 'polypeptide(L)'
;MSADGPVLFAYDGSDGARHAIAEGAARLAARDGIVVSVWRSHERSAGLGRLAVPVSITREAIGRLDAEAEAEAAAIAAEGVELLTAAGWAAEAATRRTVTNVWAAVLAVARDHGAHTIVVGSRGLSGLKSAVMGSVSSGLLQHSEVPVLLVR
;
A
#
# COMPACT_ATOMS: atom_id res chain seq x y z
N MET A 1 3.47 15.38 17.14
CA MET A 1 3.86 14.18 16.38
C MET A 1 5.23 13.74 16.88
N SER A 2 5.31 12.55 17.42
CA SER A 2 6.57 12.03 17.92
C SER A 2 7.45 11.65 16.72
N ALA A 3 8.71 12.13 16.73
CA ALA A 3 9.71 11.70 15.75
C ALA A 3 10.14 10.22 15.95
N ASP A 4 9.56 9.56 16.93
CA ASP A 4 9.91 8.21 17.39
C ASP A 4 8.98 7.12 16.86
N GLY A 5 8.03 7.43 15.95
CA GLY A 5 7.15 6.45 15.33
C GLY A 5 7.85 5.68 14.19
N PRO A 6 7.22 4.60 13.68
CA PRO A 6 7.75 3.86 12.54
C PRO A 6 7.66 4.67 11.23
N VAL A 7 8.41 4.24 10.23
CA VAL A 7 8.25 4.66 8.84
C VAL A 7 7.31 3.71 8.13
N LEU A 8 6.31 4.23 7.43
CA LEU A 8 5.40 3.42 6.63
C LEU A 8 5.89 3.34 5.18
N PHE A 9 6.07 2.14 4.68
CA PHE A 9 6.42 1.86 3.29
C PHE A 9 5.18 1.33 2.55
N ALA A 10 4.68 2.09 1.57
CA ALA A 10 3.61 1.62 0.70
C ALA A 10 4.20 0.70 -0.39
N TYR A 11 3.78 -0.56 -0.39
CA TYR A 11 4.37 -1.61 -1.20
C TYR A 11 3.32 -2.42 -1.95
N ASP A 12 3.48 -2.53 -3.27
CA ASP A 12 2.59 -3.26 -4.18
C ASP A 12 3.30 -4.37 -4.98
N GLY A 13 4.56 -4.69 -4.64
CA GLY A 13 5.36 -5.69 -5.35
C GLY A 13 5.96 -5.19 -6.66
N SER A 14 5.75 -3.95 -7.07
CA SER A 14 6.36 -3.37 -8.27
C SER A 14 7.85 -3.09 -8.09
N ASP A 15 8.60 -3.00 -9.20
CA ASP A 15 10.01 -2.61 -9.17
C ASP A 15 10.21 -1.21 -8.58
N GLY A 16 9.29 -0.29 -8.86
CA GLY A 16 9.30 1.06 -8.26
C GLY A 16 9.12 1.02 -6.74
N ALA A 17 8.26 0.15 -6.23
CA ALA A 17 8.07 -0.03 -4.79
C ALA A 17 9.29 -0.71 -4.13
N ARG A 18 9.90 -1.72 -4.78
CA ARG A 18 11.16 -2.31 -4.31
C ARG A 18 12.28 -1.28 -4.22
N HIS A 19 12.41 -0.45 -5.26
CA HIS A 19 13.37 0.64 -5.27
C HIS A 19 13.09 1.66 -4.15
N ALA A 20 11.82 1.97 -3.90
CA ALA A 20 11.42 2.87 -2.81
C ALA A 20 11.80 2.33 -1.42
N ILE A 21 11.66 1.03 -1.17
CA ILE A 21 12.15 0.40 0.06
C ILE A 21 13.66 0.57 0.19
N ALA A 22 14.44 0.24 -0.86
CA ALA A 22 15.89 0.34 -0.83
C ALA A 22 16.38 1.78 -0.56
N GLU A 23 15.83 2.75 -1.29
CA GLU A 23 16.20 4.16 -1.15
C GLU A 23 15.74 4.76 0.19
N GLY A 24 14.53 4.43 0.64
CA GLY A 24 14.02 4.86 1.93
C GLY A 24 14.86 4.31 3.09
N ALA A 25 15.18 3.02 3.04
CA ALA A 25 16.00 2.37 4.06
C ALA A 25 17.42 2.93 4.12
N ALA A 26 17.99 3.31 2.98
CA ALA A 26 19.34 3.87 2.91
C ALA A 26 19.41 5.34 3.39
N ARG A 27 18.35 6.11 3.24
CA ARG A 27 18.35 7.57 3.48
C ARG A 27 17.78 7.99 4.82
N LEU A 28 16.86 7.20 5.37
CA LEU A 28 16.20 7.51 6.63
C LEU A 28 17.01 6.96 7.81
N ALA A 29 17.13 7.74 8.88
CA ALA A 29 17.83 7.34 10.09
C ALA A 29 17.03 6.39 10.99
N ALA A 30 15.69 6.34 10.80
CA ALA A 30 14.82 5.39 11.49
C ALA A 30 15.21 3.95 11.19
N ARG A 31 14.81 3.02 12.07
CA ARG A 31 15.07 1.58 11.93
C ARG A 31 13.83 0.72 12.15
N ASP A 32 12.69 1.33 12.48
CA ASP A 32 11.41 0.66 12.65
C ASP A 32 10.52 0.99 11.44
N GLY A 33 10.07 -0.02 10.73
CA GLY A 33 9.28 0.12 9.52
C GLY A 33 8.04 -0.74 9.51
N ILE A 34 6.99 -0.22 8.86
CA ILE A 34 5.78 -0.97 8.55
C ILE A 34 5.66 -1.02 7.04
N VAL A 35 5.53 -2.21 6.49
CA VAL A 35 5.27 -2.41 5.06
C VAL A 35 3.78 -2.67 4.87
N VAL A 36 3.08 -1.77 4.20
CA VAL A 36 1.65 -1.91 3.94
C VAL A 36 1.38 -2.28 2.49
N SER A 37 0.60 -3.33 2.29
CA SER A 37 -0.02 -3.66 1.01
C SER A 37 -1.54 -3.49 1.11
N VAL A 38 -2.12 -2.76 0.16
CA VAL A 38 -3.55 -2.45 0.13
C VAL A 38 -4.21 -3.28 -0.94
N TRP A 39 -5.30 -3.95 -0.59
CA TRP A 39 -6.10 -4.72 -1.53
C TRP A 39 -7.51 -4.15 -1.69
N ARG A 40 -8.11 -4.36 -2.87
CA ARG A 40 -9.46 -3.87 -3.19
C ARG A 40 -10.48 -4.96 -2.98
N SER A 41 -11.53 -4.64 -2.23
CA SER A 41 -12.68 -5.53 -2.12
C SER A 41 -13.53 -5.53 -3.40
N HIS A 42 -14.10 -6.68 -3.70
CA HIS A 42 -14.99 -6.89 -4.84
C HIS A 42 -16.45 -6.48 -4.55
N GLU A 43 -16.77 -6.05 -3.34
CA GLU A 43 -18.14 -5.65 -2.95
C GLU A 43 -18.75 -4.57 -3.86
N ARG A 44 -17.97 -3.59 -4.32
CA ARG A 44 -18.47 -2.55 -5.23
C ARG A 44 -18.79 -3.08 -6.62
N SER A 45 -18.08 -4.09 -7.07
CA SER A 45 -18.36 -4.73 -8.38
C SER A 45 -19.71 -5.42 -8.38
N ALA A 46 -20.14 -5.97 -7.26
CA ALA A 46 -21.45 -6.59 -7.10
C ALA A 46 -22.62 -5.56 -7.09
N GLY A 47 -22.37 -4.32 -6.66
CA GLY A 47 -23.39 -3.24 -6.63
C GLY A 47 -23.67 -2.63 -8.02
N LEU A 48 -22.70 -2.64 -8.92
CA LEU A 48 -22.85 -2.12 -10.30
C LEU A 48 -23.57 -3.13 -11.22
N GLY A 49 -23.62 -4.41 -10.86
CA GLY A 49 -24.32 -5.47 -11.59
C GLY A 49 -25.85 -5.34 -11.57
N ARG A 50 -26.40 -4.34 -10.91
CA ARG A 50 -27.87 -4.12 -10.88
C ARG A 50 -28.47 -3.65 -12.19
N LEU A 51 -27.68 -3.28 -13.18
CA LEU A 51 -28.17 -2.67 -14.43
C LEU A 51 -27.92 -3.48 -15.70
N ALA A 52 -27.15 -4.57 -15.72
CA ALA A 52 -26.80 -5.17 -16.99
C ALA A 52 -26.57 -6.69 -17.09
N VAL A 53 -26.40 -7.46 -16.02
CA VAL A 53 -26.17 -8.92 -16.15
C VAL A 53 -26.76 -9.68 -14.96
N PRO A 54 -27.54 -10.77 -15.18
CA PRO A 54 -27.96 -11.66 -14.11
C PRO A 54 -26.81 -12.64 -13.79
N VAL A 55 -25.68 -12.13 -13.29
CA VAL A 55 -24.71 -12.97 -12.61
C VAL A 55 -24.93 -12.70 -11.14
N SER A 56 -25.63 -13.59 -10.47
CA SER A 56 -25.66 -13.69 -9.03
C SER A 56 -24.25 -14.05 -8.56
N ILE A 57 -23.36 -13.04 -8.49
CA ILE A 57 -22.15 -13.17 -7.70
C ILE A 57 -22.63 -13.29 -6.27
N THR A 58 -22.68 -14.52 -5.78
CA THR A 58 -23.14 -14.80 -4.41
C THR A 58 -22.20 -14.14 -3.41
N ARG A 59 -22.70 -13.81 -2.21
CA ARG A 59 -21.84 -13.33 -1.12
C ARG A 59 -20.64 -14.25 -0.86
N GLU A 60 -20.83 -15.57 -1.06
CA GLU A 60 -19.76 -16.55 -0.93
C GLU A 60 -18.67 -16.37 -1.98
N ALA A 61 -19.03 -16.08 -3.24
CA ALA A 61 -18.06 -15.83 -4.30
C ALA A 61 -17.26 -14.56 -4.04
N ILE A 62 -17.92 -13.47 -3.60
CA ILE A 62 -17.23 -12.23 -3.18
C ILE A 62 -16.31 -12.50 -2.00
N GLY A 63 -16.77 -13.23 -0.99
CA GLY A 63 -15.96 -13.58 0.17
C GLY A 63 -14.71 -14.38 -0.18
N ARG A 64 -14.80 -15.30 -1.16
CA ARG A 64 -13.63 -16.05 -1.65
C ARG A 64 -12.64 -15.14 -2.39
N LEU A 65 -13.13 -14.30 -3.29
CA LEU A 65 -12.28 -13.35 -4.03
C LEU A 65 -11.59 -12.37 -3.09
N ASP A 66 -12.30 -11.89 -2.08
CA ASP A 66 -11.73 -10.99 -1.09
C ASP A 66 -10.69 -11.70 -0.21
N ALA A 67 -10.91 -12.95 0.18
CA ALA A 67 -9.94 -13.75 0.91
C ALA A 67 -8.67 -14.03 0.10
N GLU A 68 -8.81 -14.29 -1.21
CA GLU A 68 -7.67 -14.46 -2.12
C GLU A 68 -6.89 -13.14 -2.27
N ALA A 69 -7.58 -12.02 -2.44
CA ALA A 69 -6.95 -10.70 -2.54
C ALA A 69 -6.21 -10.30 -1.24
N GLU A 70 -6.79 -10.61 -0.08
CA GLU A 70 -6.14 -10.40 1.22
C GLU A 70 -4.88 -11.27 1.37
N ALA A 71 -4.95 -12.54 1.00
CA ALA A 71 -3.82 -13.46 1.06
C ALA A 71 -2.68 -13.01 0.13
N GLU A 72 -3.01 -12.54 -1.08
CA GLU A 72 -2.03 -11.97 -2.01
C GLU A 72 -1.39 -10.71 -1.44
N ALA A 73 -2.17 -9.80 -0.88
CA ALA A 73 -1.65 -8.58 -0.24
C ALA A 73 -0.74 -8.92 0.96
N ALA A 74 -1.08 -9.94 1.73
CA ALA A 74 -0.25 -10.40 2.84
C ALA A 74 1.11 -10.95 2.35
N ALA A 75 1.11 -11.72 1.26
CA ALA A 75 2.34 -12.23 0.65
C ALA A 75 3.22 -11.07 0.10
N ILE A 76 2.61 -10.09 -0.55
CA ILE A 76 3.31 -8.90 -1.03
C ILE A 76 3.90 -8.11 0.14
N ALA A 77 3.14 -7.86 1.19
CA ALA A 77 3.65 -7.15 2.37
C ALA A 77 4.82 -7.91 3.04
N ALA A 78 4.72 -9.24 3.13
CA ALA A 78 5.79 -10.08 3.67
C ALA A 78 7.08 -9.98 2.83
N GLU A 79 6.99 -9.99 1.50
CA GLU A 79 8.14 -9.75 0.63
C GLU A 79 8.81 -8.39 0.94
N GLY A 80 8.02 -7.35 1.09
CA GLY A 80 8.54 -6.03 1.43
C GLY A 80 9.20 -5.99 2.82
N VAL A 81 8.69 -6.74 3.78
CA VAL A 81 9.31 -6.91 5.11
C VAL A 81 10.66 -7.60 4.98
N GLU A 82 10.78 -8.64 4.17
CA GLU A 82 12.07 -9.30 3.92
C GLU A 82 13.11 -8.33 3.34
N LEU A 83 12.71 -7.53 2.37
CA LEU A 83 13.59 -6.51 1.77
C LEU A 83 14.04 -5.46 2.80
N LEU A 84 13.13 -4.98 3.63
CA LEU A 84 13.43 -3.97 4.63
C LEU A 84 14.28 -4.54 5.78
N THR A 85 14.03 -5.78 6.18
CA THR A 85 14.81 -6.50 7.18
C THR A 85 16.24 -6.77 6.68
N ALA A 86 16.39 -7.14 5.40
CA ALA A 86 17.70 -7.32 4.78
C ALA A 86 18.52 -5.99 4.74
N ALA A 87 17.83 -4.84 4.74
CA ALA A 87 18.46 -3.52 4.87
C ALA A 87 18.77 -3.12 6.33
N GLY A 88 18.57 -4.01 7.30
CA GLY A 88 18.90 -3.79 8.71
C GLY A 88 17.82 -3.09 9.53
N TRP A 89 16.56 -3.13 9.09
CA TRP A 89 15.42 -2.55 9.81
C TRP A 89 14.63 -3.61 10.58
N ALA A 90 14.03 -3.22 11.69
CA ALA A 90 12.94 -3.97 12.28
C ALA A 90 11.67 -3.65 11.48
N ALA A 91 11.00 -4.66 10.92
CA ALA A 91 9.90 -4.45 10.01
C ALA A 91 8.71 -5.34 10.30
N GLU A 92 7.50 -4.79 10.17
CA GLU A 92 6.23 -5.49 10.31
C GLU A 92 5.39 -5.35 9.04
N ALA A 93 4.64 -6.41 8.71
CA ALA A 93 3.71 -6.41 7.62
C ALA A 93 2.34 -5.89 8.06
N ALA A 94 1.71 -5.08 7.24
CA ALA A 94 0.32 -4.69 7.39
C ALA A 94 -0.43 -4.85 6.07
N THR A 95 -1.68 -5.26 6.15
CA THR A 95 -2.60 -5.26 5.01
C THR A 95 -3.79 -4.35 5.30
N ARG A 96 -4.34 -3.74 4.29
CA ARG A 96 -5.54 -2.92 4.43
C ARG A 96 -6.49 -3.13 3.27
N ARG A 97 -7.73 -3.46 3.60
CA ARG A 97 -8.85 -3.48 2.64
C ARG A 97 -9.26 -2.07 2.26
N THR A 98 -9.57 -1.86 0.99
CA THR A 98 -10.23 -0.63 0.53
C THR A 98 -11.35 -0.94 -0.46
N VAL A 99 -12.37 -0.10 -0.48
CA VAL A 99 -13.43 -0.08 -1.50
C VAL A 99 -13.36 1.22 -2.32
N THR A 100 -12.43 2.11 -2.00
CA THR A 100 -12.30 3.44 -2.61
C THR A 100 -10.86 3.67 -3.09
N ASN A 101 -10.13 4.54 -2.43
CA ASN A 101 -8.81 4.98 -2.83
C ASN A 101 -7.70 4.28 -2.03
N VAL A 102 -6.72 3.76 -2.73
CA VAL A 102 -5.56 3.10 -2.09
C VAL A 102 -4.80 4.08 -1.20
N TRP A 103 -4.58 5.32 -1.65
CA TRP A 103 -3.88 6.32 -0.84
C TRP A 103 -4.58 6.61 0.49
N ALA A 104 -5.93 6.62 0.51
CA ALA A 104 -6.68 6.84 1.75
C ALA A 104 -6.50 5.68 2.75
N ALA A 105 -6.43 4.45 2.24
CA ALA A 105 -6.13 3.28 3.05
C ALA A 105 -4.71 3.32 3.62
N VAL A 106 -3.72 3.74 2.84
CA VAL A 106 -2.33 3.94 3.30
C VAL A 106 -2.27 5.00 4.42
N LEU A 107 -2.96 6.14 4.25
CA LEU A 107 -3.01 7.18 5.29
C LEU A 107 -3.70 6.69 6.56
N ALA A 108 -4.73 5.85 6.45
CA ALA A 108 -5.37 5.26 7.61
C ALA A 108 -4.39 4.36 8.39
N VAL A 109 -3.62 3.52 7.70
CA VAL A 109 -2.59 2.68 8.34
C VAL A 109 -1.50 3.55 8.98
N ALA A 110 -1.06 4.61 8.31
CA ALA A 110 -0.08 5.54 8.88
C ALA A 110 -0.56 6.14 10.21
N ARG A 111 -1.81 6.57 10.28
CA ARG A 111 -2.42 7.09 11.52
C ARG A 111 -2.56 6.03 12.59
N ASP A 112 -3.07 4.85 12.24
CA ASP A 112 -3.31 3.75 13.19
C ASP A 112 -2.02 3.31 13.90
N HIS A 113 -0.90 3.38 13.19
CA HIS A 113 0.42 2.98 13.70
C HIS A 113 1.30 4.16 14.17
N GLY A 114 0.81 5.39 14.09
CA GLY A 114 1.59 6.57 14.48
C GLY A 114 2.85 6.77 13.62
N ALA A 115 2.79 6.41 12.34
CA ALA A 115 3.92 6.58 11.44
C ALA A 115 4.27 8.07 11.27
N HIS A 116 5.57 8.39 11.37
CA HIS A 116 6.04 9.78 11.23
C HIS A 116 6.43 10.15 9.80
N THR A 117 6.57 9.17 8.91
CA THR A 117 6.95 9.37 7.50
C THR A 117 6.35 8.25 6.65
N ILE A 118 5.95 8.58 5.42
CA ILE A 118 5.50 7.60 4.43
C ILE A 118 6.51 7.55 3.29
N VAL A 119 6.93 6.36 2.89
CA VAL A 119 7.79 6.11 1.72
C VAL A 119 6.94 5.46 0.63
N VAL A 120 7.01 6.00 -0.59
CA VAL A 120 6.24 5.51 -1.73
C VAL A 120 7.02 5.69 -3.02
N GLY A 121 6.91 4.71 -3.93
CA GLY A 121 7.40 4.85 -5.29
C GLY A 121 6.54 5.81 -6.11
N SER A 122 7.15 6.51 -7.05
CA SER A 122 6.42 7.44 -7.93
C SER A 122 5.49 6.73 -8.91
N ARG A 123 5.67 5.42 -9.15
CA ARG A 123 4.93 4.55 -10.05
C ARG A 123 4.65 3.21 -9.39
N GLY A 124 3.49 2.63 -9.69
CA GLY A 124 3.10 1.30 -9.25
C GLY A 124 3.12 0.27 -10.41
N LEU A 125 2.32 -0.77 -10.29
CA LEU A 125 2.21 -1.90 -11.23
C LEU A 125 1.84 -1.51 -12.67
N SER A 126 1.22 -0.35 -12.90
CA SER A 126 0.79 0.09 -14.24
C SER A 126 1.93 0.44 -15.20
N GLY A 127 3.17 0.58 -14.71
CA GLY A 127 4.40 0.65 -15.52
C GLY A 127 4.43 1.71 -16.63
N LEU A 128 3.50 2.67 -16.63
CA LEU A 128 3.43 3.71 -17.66
C LEU A 128 4.73 4.51 -17.70
N LYS A 129 5.40 4.45 -18.85
CA LYS A 129 6.67 5.15 -19.13
C LYS A 129 6.54 6.69 -19.21
N SER A 130 5.36 7.22 -18.91
CA SER A 130 5.13 8.66 -18.91
C SER A 130 5.59 9.31 -17.59
N ALA A 131 5.96 10.58 -17.65
CA ALA A 131 6.37 11.39 -16.51
C ALA A 131 5.23 11.67 -15.49
N VAL A 132 4.11 10.95 -15.60
CA VAL A 132 2.92 11.13 -14.77
C VAL A 132 3.09 10.33 -13.48
N MET A 133 2.94 10.99 -12.35
CA MET A 133 2.87 10.38 -11.03
C MET A 133 1.66 9.41 -10.94
N GLY A 134 1.83 8.28 -10.24
CA GLY A 134 0.73 7.36 -9.98
C GLY A 134 -0.36 7.96 -9.09
N SER A 135 -1.56 7.42 -9.15
CA SER A 135 -2.72 7.89 -8.36
C SER A 135 -2.48 7.80 -6.85
N VAL A 136 -1.75 6.78 -6.40
CA VAL A 136 -1.43 6.59 -4.98
C VAL A 136 -0.44 7.65 -4.50
N SER A 137 0.67 7.83 -5.20
CA SER A 137 1.68 8.84 -4.85
C SER A 137 1.11 10.26 -4.89
N SER A 138 0.30 10.58 -5.90
CA SER A 138 -0.39 11.89 -5.98
C SER A 138 -1.35 12.11 -4.81
N GLY A 139 -2.16 11.11 -4.48
CA GLY A 139 -3.09 11.20 -3.35
C GLY A 139 -2.38 11.34 -2.00
N LEU A 140 -1.28 10.61 -1.79
CA LEU A 140 -0.47 10.73 -0.57
C LEU A 140 0.13 12.13 -0.44
N LEU A 141 0.71 12.70 -1.51
CA LEU A 141 1.28 14.04 -1.49
C LEU A 141 0.25 15.14 -1.22
N GLN A 142 -0.99 14.95 -1.68
CA GLN A 142 -2.06 15.94 -1.50
C GLN A 142 -2.72 15.89 -0.12
N HIS A 143 -2.78 14.71 0.50
CA HIS A 143 -3.62 14.48 1.67
C HIS A 143 -2.86 14.00 2.92
N SER A 144 -1.55 13.78 2.83
CA SER A 144 -0.76 13.33 3.98
C SER A 144 -0.54 14.47 4.99
N GLU A 145 -0.72 14.15 6.25
CA GLU A 145 -0.39 15.02 7.38
C GLU A 145 1.06 14.81 7.86
N VAL A 146 1.71 13.76 7.37
CA VAL A 146 3.11 13.45 7.68
C VAL A 146 3.98 13.58 6.42
N PRO A 147 5.30 13.79 6.57
CA PRO A 147 6.22 13.82 5.44
C PRO A 147 6.09 12.59 4.53
N VAL A 148 6.17 12.82 3.22
CA VAL A 148 6.14 11.77 2.22
C VAL A 148 7.46 11.77 1.44
N LEU A 149 8.20 10.68 1.50
CA LEU A 149 9.38 10.43 0.67
C LEU A 149 8.93 9.74 -0.62
N LEU A 150 8.90 10.51 -1.69
CA LEU A 150 8.60 10.00 -3.03
C LEU A 150 9.90 9.57 -3.72
N VAL A 151 9.98 8.29 -4.08
CA VAL A 151 11.15 7.71 -4.78
C VAL A 151 10.81 7.50 -6.25
N ARG A 152 11.71 7.93 -7.16
CA ARG A 152 11.60 7.79 -8.62
C ARG A 152 12.51 6.70 -9.15
#